data_4cee2315cadecd7246cb319acb075f92
#
_entry.id   4cee2315cadecd7246cb319acb075f92
#
_cell.length_a   1.000
_cell.length_b   1.000
_cell.length_c   1.000
_cell.angle_alpha   90.00
_cell.angle_beta   90.00
_cell.angle_gamma   90.00
#
_symmetry.space_group_name_H-M   'P 1'
#
loop_
_entity.id
_entity.type
_entity.pdbx_description
1 polymer ?
#
loop_
_entity_poly.entity_id
_entity_poly.type
_entity_poly.pdbx_seq_one_letter_code
_entity_poly.pdbx_strand_id
1 'polypeptide(L)'
;LVARSASFVMKAGKIAGCTAARGGGVYVADRDGDYALGSFTMNGGTIEWCVAYGSAAYDDGGGVNNLGSFTMNGGTIRNCTAAYGYGGGISSLRNITICGDAFVRDCTASQDKSSAMYLNPSNPADRAVIEGGTFRGNIYASPYCTGMVAVTGGTFDPGQPNGITLYTVTFNSNGGSDVPGQIRANAAATKPDSRKAGYTLVGWYTDEAYTAAYDFTKPVTDSVTLYAKWEAAPRYY
;
A
#
# COMPACT_ATOMS: atom_id res chain seq x y z
N LEU A 1 -1.99 3.33 23.04
CA LEU A 1 -0.53 3.32 22.94
C LEU A 1 -0.01 1.90 22.79
N VAL A 2 0.75 1.64 21.75
CA VAL A 2 1.62 0.45 21.63
C VAL A 2 3.03 0.91 21.97
N ALA A 3 3.51 0.52 23.14
CA ALA A 3 4.80 0.95 23.66
C ALA A 3 5.97 0.37 22.85
N ARG A 4 7.17 0.89 23.07
CA ARG A 4 8.42 0.36 22.51
C ARG A 4 8.60 -1.11 22.91
N SER A 5 9.11 -1.92 21.99
CA SER A 5 9.25 -3.37 22.15
C SER A 5 7.94 -4.14 22.44
N ALA A 6 6.79 -3.47 22.39
CA ALA A 6 5.49 -4.10 22.56
C ALA A 6 4.86 -4.45 21.20
N SER A 7 4.04 -5.48 21.21
CA SER A 7 3.23 -5.88 20.06
C SER A 7 1.75 -5.84 20.42
N PHE A 8 0.94 -5.26 19.55
CA PHE A 8 -0.51 -5.30 19.63
C PHE A 8 -1.07 -5.93 18.37
N VAL A 9 -1.95 -6.93 18.53
CA VAL A 9 -2.63 -7.59 17.40
C VAL A 9 -4.14 -7.43 17.58
N MET A 10 -4.77 -6.71 16.65
CA MET A 10 -6.22 -6.57 16.57
C MET A 10 -6.79 -7.56 15.56
N LYS A 11 -7.47 -8.60 16.02
CA LYS A 11 -8.12 -9.60 15.16
C LYS A 11 -9.56 -9.24 14.82
N ALA A 12 -10.26 -8.60 15.78
CA ALA A 12 -11.65 -8.18 15.67
C ALA A 12 -11.94 -7.11 16.72
N GLY A 13 -13.19 -6.67 16.81
CA GLY A 13 -13.63 -5.69 17.80
C GLY A 13 -13.52 -4.25 17.28
N LYS A 14 -13.59 -3.29 18.20
CA LYS A 14 -13.72 -1.88 17.87
C LYS A 14 -12.89 -1.00 18.79
N ILE A 15 -12.18 -0.03 18.20
CA ILE A 15 -11.61 1.14 18.87
C ILE A 15 -12.37 2.34 18.33
N ALA A 16 -13.12 3.05 19.19
CA ALA A 16 -14.01 4.10 18.72
C ALA A 16 -14.05 5.31 19.67
N GLY A 17 -14.22 6.51 19.08
CA GLY A 17 -14.44 7.76 19.83
C GLY A 17 -13.24 8.18 20.67
N CYS A 18 -12.06 7.66 20.39
CA CYS A 18 -10.86 7.99 21.15
C CYS A 18 -10.26 9.32 20.69
N THR A 19 -9.72 10.08 21.65
CA THR A 19 -9.09 11.37 21.37
C THR A 19 -7.72 11.44 22.05
N ALA A 20 -6.70 11.82 21.30
CA ALA A 20 -5.33 11.92 21.81
C ALA A 20 -4.54 13.01 21.06
N ALA A 21 -3.42 13.43 21.62
CA ALA A 21 -2.53 14.35 20.90
C ALA A 21 -1.94 13.69 19.64
N ARG A 22 -1.66 12.38 19.68
CA ARG A 22 -1.13 11.60 18.57
C ARG A 22 -1.82 10.23 18.51
N GLY A 23 -2.19 9.78 17.31
CA GLY A 23 -2.84 8.50 17.13
C GLY A 23 -4.14 8.41 17.90
N GLY A 24 -5.19 9.12 17.48
CA GLY A 24 -6.46 9.16 18.18
C GLY A 24 -6.95 7.78 18.60
N GLY A 25 -6.92 6.80 17.69
CA GLY A 25 -7.22 5.41 17.99
C GLY A 25 -6.02 4.62 18.50
N VAL A 26 -4.94 4.59 17.72
CA VAL A 26 -3.71 3.82 18.02
C VAL A 26 -2.48 4.68 17.77
N TYR A 27 -1.58 4.72 18.75
CA TYR A 27 -0.25 5.28 18.60
C TYR A 27 0.80 4.15 18.72
N VAL A 28 1.61 3.96 17.70
CA VAL A 28 2.70 2.97 17.69
C VAL A 28 4.02 3.68 17.90
N ALA A 29 4.68 3.41 19.03
CA ALA A 29 5.85 4.15 19.46
C ALA A 29 7.12 3.83 18.65
N ASP A 30 7.95 4.86 18.46
CA ASP A 30 9.27 4.78 17.86
C ASP A 30 10.28 4.07 18.75
N ARG A 31 11.42 3.77 18.17
CA ARG A 31 12.64 3.32 18.85
C ARG A 31 13.25 4.47 19.67
N ASP A 32 13.77 4.14 20.84
CA ASP A 32 14.55 5.06 21.65
C ASP A 32 15.73 4.26 22.26
N GLY A 33 16.95 4.65 21.88
CA GLY A 33 18.15 3.92 22.28
C GLY A 33 18.11 2.44 21.86
N ASP A 34 18.23 1.57 22.82
CA ASP A 34 18.31 0.10 22.64
C ASP A 34 16.93 -0.59 22.52
N TYR A 35 15.83 0.14 22.72
CA TYR A 35 14.49 -0.45 22.62
C TYR A 35 14.09 -0.66 21.15
N ALA A 36 13.48 -1.80 20.85
CA ALA A 36 12.92 -2.06 19.53
C ALA A 36 11.68 -1.21 19.28
N LEU A 37 11.31 -1.07 17.99
CA LEU A 37 10.08 -0.42 17.58
C LEU A 37 8.86 -1.11 18.21
N GLY A 38 7.84 -0.33 18.55
CA GLY A 38 6.51 -0.88 18.80
C GLY A 38 5.94 -1.49 17.52
N SER A 39 5.10 -2.51 17.63
CA SER A 39 4.44 -3.12 16.46
C SER A 39 2.93 -3.21 16.64
N PHE A 40 2.19 -2.84 15.60
CA PHE A 40 0.75 -3.02 15.52
C PHE A 40 0.41 -3.85 14.29
N THR A 41 -0.42 -4.89 14.49
CA THR A 41 -0.97 -5.69 13.40
C THR A 41 -2.48 -5.67 13.46
N MET A 42 -3.13 -5.22 12.40
CA MET A 42 -4.58 -5.22 12.27
C MET A 42 -5.00 -6.28 11.25
N ASN A 43 -5.55 -7.39 11.73
CA ASN A 43 -6.07 -8.48 10.90
C ASN A 43 -7.59 -8.37 10.67
N GLY A 44 -8.25 -7.47 11.39
CA GLY A 44 -9.68 -7.23 11.30
C GLY A 44 -10.15 -6.24 12.35
N GLY A 45 -11.47 -6.06 12.47
CA GLY A 45 -12.06 -5.08 13.38
C GLY A 45 -12.17 -3.68 12.78
N THR A 46 -12.49 -2.70 13.62
CA THR A 46 -12.76 -1.33 13.17
C THR A 46 -12.11 -0.30 14.12
N ILE A 47 -11.44 0.70 13.54
CA ILE A 47 -11.01 1.91 14.21
C ILE A 47 -11.85 3.05 13.64
N GLU A 48 -12.64 3.74 14.48
CA GLU A 48 -13.56 4.74 13.98
C GLU A 48 -13.79 5.92 14.93
N TRP A 49 -14.13 7.07 14.34
CA TRP A 49 -14.47 8.29 15.09
C TRP A 49 -13.36 8.74 16.04
N CYS A 50 -12.12 8.43 15.73
CA CYS A 50 -10.98 8.79 16.54
C CYS A 50 -10.37 10.12 16.06
N VAL A 51 -9.89 10.94 17.01
CA VAL A 51 -9.39 12.28 16.73
C VAL A 51 -7.97 12.44 17.29
N ALA A 52 -7.04 12.82 16.43
CA ALA A 52 -5.74 13.36 16.84
C ALA A 52 -5.79 14.88 16.78
N TYR A 53 -5.37 15.54 17.88
CA TYR A 53 -5.41 17.00 18.02
C TYR A 53 -4.04 17.64 18.28
N GLY A 54 -2.96 16.89 18.13
CA GLY A 54 -1.61 17.41 18.30
C GLY A 54 -1.28 18.51 17.28
N SER A 55 -0.36 19.38 17.64
CA SER A 55 0.08 20.49 16.79
C SER A 55 1.33 20.20 15.98
N ALA A 56 1.87 18.99 16.05
CA ALA A 56 3.06 18.59 15.31
C ALA A 56 2.71 18.35 13.85
N ALA A 57 3.30 19.13 12.95
CA ALA A 57 2.94 19.24 11.53
C ALA A 57 2.95 17.94 10.72
N TYR A 58 3.44 16.81 11.27
CA TYR A 58 3.63 15.58 10.50
C TYR A 58 3.21 14.29 11.24
N ASP A 59 2.78 14.38 12.51
CA ASP A 59 2.69 13.22 13.40
C ASP A 59 1.26 12.86 13.87
N ASP A 60 0.23 13.31 13.20
CA ASP A 60 -1.14 13.21 13.68
C ASP A 60 -1.98 12.20 12.90
N GLY A 61 -1.80 10.92 13.12
CA GLY A 61 -2.74 9.92 12.58
C GLY A 61 -4.07 9.95 13.35
N GLY A 62 -5.19 10.34 12.72
CA GLY A 62 -6.50 10.35 13.40
C GLY A 62 -6.90 8.96 13.88
N GLY A 63 -6.85 7.96 13.02
CA GLY A 63 -7.04 6.55 13.37
C GLY A 63 -5.78 5.92 13.96
N VAL A 64 -4.70 5.90 13.18
CA VAL A 64 -3.41 5.30 13.54
C VAL A 64 -2.28 6.27 13.27
N ASN A 65 -1.44 6.51 14.27
CA ASN A 65 -0.14 7.16 14.11
C ASN A 65 0.96 6.12 14.29
N ASN A 66 1.74 5.86 13.23
CA ASN A 66 2.78 4.85 13.23
C ASN A 66 4.19 5.46 13.19
N LEU A 67 4.86 5.43 14.33
CA LEU A 67 6.29 5.68 14.47
C LEU A 67 7.09 4.39 14.73
N GLY A 68 6.45 3.23 14.58
CA GLY A 68 7.02 1.91 14.75
C GLY A 68 6.86 1.05 13.51
N SER A 69 6.26 -0.12 13.67
CA SER A 69 5.89 -1.01 12.57
C SER A 69 4.39 -1.24 12.57
N PHE A 70 3.72 -0.97 11.46
CA PHE A 70 2.29 -1.20 11.31
C PHE A 70 2.02 -2.12 10.12
N THR A 71 1.26 -3.18 10.36
CA THR A 71 0.75 -4.07 9.31
C THR A 71 -0.77 -4.11 9.37
N MET A 72 -1.43 -3.82 8.25
CA MET A 72 -2.88 -3.93 8.12
C MET A 72 -3.21 -4.98 7.05
N ASN A 73 -3.59 -6.17 7.49
CA ASN A 73 -3.98 -7.29 6.62
C ASN A 73 -5.48 -7.29 6.31
N GLY A 74 -6.26 -6.52 7.07
CA GLY A 74 -7.70 -6.40 6.92
C GLY A 74 -8.29 -5.47 7.97
N GLY A 75 -9.62 -5.36 7.99
CA GLY A 75 -10.34 -4.46 8.89
C GLY A 75 -10.56 -3.08 8.29
N THR A 76 -11.18 -2.18 9.07
CA THR A 76 -11.62 -0.87 8.59
C THR A 76 -11.13 0.25 9.50
N ILE A 77 -10.56 1.29 8.91
CA ILE A 77 -10.29 2.57 9.56
C ILE A 77 -11.20 3.60 8.89
N ARG A 78 -12.08 4.26 9.67
CA ARG A 78 -13.08 5.18 9.11
C ARG A 78 -13.45 6.32 10.03
N ASN A 79 -13.92 7.43 9.45
CA ASN A 79 -14.44 8.60 10.17
C ASN A 79 -13.46 9.12 11.22
N CYS A 80 -12.16 8.96 10.98
CA CYS A 80 -11.12 9.45 11.88
C CYS A 80 -10.59 10.80 11.39
N THR A 81 -10.10 11.62 12.32
CA THR A 81 -9.70 13.00 12.02
C THR A 81 -8.33 13.32 12.59
N ALA A 82 -7.46 13.86 11.75
CA ALA A 82 -6.24 14.57 12.16
C ALA A 82 -6.54 16.07 12.13
N ALA A 83 -6.80 16.66 13.32
CA ALA A 83 -7.35 18.01 13.40
C ALA A 83 -6.39 19.11 12.94
N TYR A 84 -5.08 18.92 13.11
CA TYR A 84 -4.06 19.93 12.78
C TYR A 84 -2.90 19.40 11.93
N GLY A 85 -2.98 18.15 11.43
CA GLY A 85 -1.89 17.48 10.74
C GLY A 85 -2.33 16.66 9.54
N TYR A 86 -1.58 15.62 9.27
CA TYR A 86 -1.71 14.71 8.14
C TYR A 86 -2.25 13.34 8.57
N GLY A 87 -2.78 12.58 7.59
CA GLY A 87 -3.19 11.20 7.81
C GLY A 87 -4.45 11.06 8.65
N GLY A 88 -5.59 11.55 8.15
CA GLY A 88 -6.87 11.42 8.85
C GLY A 88 -7.15 9.99 9.31
N GLY A 89 -6.95 9.01 8.44
CA GLY A 89 -6.96 7.59 8.78
C GLY A 89 -5.65 7.13 9.39
N ILE A 90 -4.56 7.24 8.63
CA ILE A 90 -3.24 6.72 9.00
C ILE A 90 -2.16 7.78 8.72
N SER A 91 -1.29 8.04 9.68
CA SER A 91 -0.01 8.71 9.49
C SER A 91 1.11 7.71 9.76
N SER A 92 2.05 7.53 8.82
CA SER A 92 3.15 6.60 8.98
C SER A 92 4.50 7.21 8.62
N LEU A 93 5.38 7.28 9.60
CA LEU A 93 6.74 7.78 9.48
C LEU A 93 7.80 6.66 9.50
N ARG A 94 7.35 5.40 9.62
CA ARG A 94 8.18 4.20 9.67
C ARG A 94 7.61 3.09 8.78
N ASN A 95 7.98 1.85 9.08
CA ASN A 95 7.53 0.70 8.32
C ASN A 95 6.01 0.53 8.36
N ILE A 96 5.41 0.44 7.18
CA ILE A 96 3.99 0.12 7.04
C ILE A 96 3.79 -0.86 5.89
N THR A 97 2.93 -1.86 6.13
CA THR A 97 2.46 -2.77 5.07
C THR A 97 0.94 -2.80 5.10
N ILE A 98 0.33 -2.54 3.96
CA ILE A 98 -1.13 -2.65 3.78
C ILE A 98 -1.41 -3.72 2.74
N CYS A 99 -2.22 -4.71 3.08
CA CYS A 99 -2.58 -5.80 2.17
C CYS A 99 -4.00 -6.33 2.45
N GLY A 100 -4.39 -7.36 1.74
CA GLY A 100 -5.67 -8.06 1.93
C GLY A 100 -6.89 -7.14 1.80
N ASP A 101 -7.86 -7.33 2.68
CA ASP A 101 -9.13 -6.61 2.68
C ASP A 101 -9.11 -5.34 3.57
N ALA A 102 -7.95 -4.72 3.72
CA ALA A 102 -7.79 -3.45 4.42
C ALA A 102 -8.67 -2.37 3.79
N PHE A 103 -9.41 -1.61 4.61
CA PHE A 103 -10.27 -0.54 4.12
C PHE A 103 -10.08 0.74 4.92
N VAL A 104 -9.65 1.82 4.25
CA VAL A 104 -9.51 3.15 4.85
C VAL A 104 -10.43 4.11 4.11
N ARG A 105 -11.36 4.77 4.84
CA ARG A 105 -12.37 5.64 4.24
C ARG A 105 -12.93 6.71 5.16
N ASP A 106 -13.52 7.72 4.56
CA ASP A 106 -14.30 8.76 5.24
C ASP A 106 -13.50 9.44 6.38
N CYS A 107 -12.19 9.48 6.25
CA CYS A 107 -11.31 10.15 7.21
C CYS A 107 -11.00 11.58 6.75
N THR A 108 -10.61 12.44 7.69
CA THR A 108 -10.31 13.85 7.40
C THR A 108 -8.98 14.27 8.02
N ALA A 109 -8.26 15.14 7.34
CA ALA A 109 -7.06 15.78 7.84
C ALA A 109 -7.11 17.26 7.52
N SER A 110 -6.54 18.11 8.37
CA SER A 110 -6.45 19.55 8.08
C SER A 110 -5.60 19.81 6.82
N GLN A 111 -4.72 18.90 6.49
CA GLN A 111 -3.98 18.89 5.23
C GLN A 111 -4.70 17.95 4.24
N ASP A 112 -5.51 18.50 3.36
CA ASP A 112 -6.44 17.80 2.46
C ASP A 112 -5.81 16.68 1.60
N LYS A 113 -4.50 16.73 1.38
CA LYS A 113 -3.80 15.75 0.56
C LYS A 113 -3.68 14.36 1.18
N SER A 114 -4.00 14.19 2.47
CA SER A 114 -3.76 12.96 3.23
C SER A 114 -4.95 12.52 4.08
N SER A 115 -6.17 12.71 3.60
CA SER A 115 -7.36 12.33 4.35
C SER A 115 -7.38 10.85 4.71
N ALA A 116 -7.04 9.96 3.77
CA ALA A 116 -6.92 8.54 4.06
C ALA A 116 -5.57 8.20 4.72
N MET A 117 -4.44 8.60 4.10
CA MET A 117 -3.13 8.19 4.57
C MET A 117 -2.04 9.20 4.24
N TYR A 118 -1.13 9.42 5.19
CA TYR A 118 0.12 10.13 5.02
C TYR A 118 1.31 9.18 5.18
N LEU A 119 2.22 9.20 4.21
CA LEU A 119 3.43 8.38 4.20
C LEU A 119 4.67 9.27 4.17
N ASN A 120 5.51 9.14 5.17
CA ASN A 120 6.78 9.84 5.26
C ASN A 120 7.84 9.00 6.01
N PRO A 121 8.17 7.78 5.52
CA PRO A 121 9.27 7.02 6.12
C PRO A 121 10.52 7.87 6.19
N SER A 122 11.03 8.07 7.40
CA SER A 122 12.11 9.02 7.69
C SER A 122 13.48 8.38 7.81
N ASN A 123 13.55 7.04 7.88
CA ASN A 123 14.80 6.29 7.90
C ASN A 123 14.98 5.57 6.56
N PRO A 124 16.16 5.62 5.93
CA PRO A 124 16.41 4.95 4.64
C PRO A 124 16.18 3.44 4.63
N ALA A 125 16.16 2.80 5.80
CA ALA A 125 15.82 1.37 5.94
C ALA A 125 14.31 1.10 5.98
N ASP A 126 13.49 2.12 6.26
CA ASP A 126 12.04 1.96 6.36
C ASP A 126 11.38 1.83 4.98
N ARG A 127 10.25 1.14 4.95
CA ARG A 127 9.46 0.95 3.73
C ARG A 127 7.98 1.14 4.02
N ALA A 128 7.31 1.80 3.08
CA ALA A 128 5.86 1.79 2.99
C ALA A 128 5.46 0.91 1.80
N VAL A 129 4.73 -0.16 2.07
CA VAL A 129 4.35 -1.16 1.06
C VAL A 129 2.84 -1.27 1.01
N ILE A 130 2.26 -1.08 -0.19
CA ILE A 130 0.84 -1.25 -0.45
C ILE A 130 0.68 -2.41 -1.44
N GLU A 131 0.28 -3.56 -0.93
CA GLU A 131 0.07 -4.78 -1.71
C GLU A 131 -1.41 -5.03 -2.03
N GLY A 132 -2.31 -4.30 -1.37
CA GLY A 132 -3.76 -4.44 -1.51
C GLY A 132 -4.51 -3.37 -0.73
N GLY A 133 -5.77 -3.67 -0.42
CA GLY A 133 -6.66 -2.77 0.30
C GLY A 133 -7.41 -1.79 -0.59
N THR A 134 -8.37 -1.12 0.00
CA THR A 134 -9.18 -0.09 -0.64
C THR A 134 -9.07 1.21 0.15
N PHE A 135 -8.80 2.29 -0.56
CA PHE A 135 -8.62 3.61 0.03
C PHE A 135 -9.63 4.57 -0.60
N ARG A 136 -10.53 5.12 0.22
CA ARG A 136 -11.42 6.22 -0.17
C ARG A 136 -10.98 7.48 0.55
N GLY A 137 -10.36 8.37 -0.19
CA GLY A 137 -9.74 9.58 0.30
C GLY A 137 -8.29 9.72 -0.16
N ASN A 138 -7.73 10.89 0.02
CA ASN A 138 -6.40 11.21 -0.48
C ASN A 138 -5.30 10.46 0.28
N ILE A 139 -4.37 9.87 -0.47
CA ILE A 139 -3.09 9.39 0.03
C ILE A 139 -2.03 10.38 -0.42
N TYR A 140 -1.15 10.76 0.51
CA TYR A 140 -0.02 11.62 0.21
C TYR A 140 1.27 11.00 0.71
N ALA A 141 2.21 10.77 -0.21
CA ALA A 141 3.58 10.43 0.11
C ALA A 141 4.47 11.67 0.03
N SER A 142 5.24 11.91 1.06
CA SER A 142 6.20 13.01 1.10
C SER A 142 7.21 12.89 -0.06
N PRO A 143 7.57 13.99 -0.74
CA PRO A 143 8.57 13.96 -1.80
C PRO A 143 9.92 13.38 -1.36
N TYR A 144 10.23 13.44 -0.07
CA TYR A 144 11.49 12.92 0.49
C TYR A 144 11.54 11.39 0.61
N CYS A 145 10.40 10.71 0.49
CA CYS A 145 10.31 9.27 0.68
C CYS A 145 9.79 8.49 -0.55
N THR A 146 9.71 9.12 -1.72
CA THR A 146 9.11 8.50 -2.92
C THR A 146 9.76 7.16 -3.29
N GLY A 147 11.07 7.01 -3.14
CA GLY A 147 11.79 5.75 -3.37
C GLY A 147 11.57 4.68 -2.29
N MET A 148 10.95 5.04 -1.15
CA MET A 148 10.68 4.15 -0.03
C MET A 148 9.25 3.60 -0.06
N VAL A 149 8.41 4.10 -0.97
CA VAL A 149 7.01 3.67 -1.12
C VAL A 149 6.90 2.75 -2.32
N ALA A 150 6.47 1.52 -2.09
CA ALA A 150 6.21 0.54 -3.13
C ALA A 150 4.71 0.22 -3.19
N VAL A 151 4.16 0.16 -4.40
CA VAL A 151 2.77 -0.24 -4.65
C VAL A 151 2.77 -1.43 -5.60
N THR A 152 2.14 -2.52 -5.18
CA THR A 152 1.96 -3.72 -5.98
C THR A 152 0.49 -4.13 -6.16
N GLY A 153 -0.42 -3.43 -5.48
CA GLY A 153 -1.85 -3.64 -5.56
C GLY A 153 -2.64 -2.55 -4.84
N GLY A 154 -3.95 -2.73 -4.74
CA GLY A 154 -4.87 -1.83 -4.06
C GLY A 154 -5.79 -1.04 -5.00
N THR A 155 -6.85 -0.50 -4.42
CA THR A 155 -7.83 0.36 -5.09
C THR A 155 -7.79 1.75 -4.48
N PHE A 156 -7.66 2.79 -5.30
CA PHE A 156 -7.51 4.18 -4.89
C PHE A 156 -8.66 5.02 -5.43
N ASP A 157 -9.40 5.68 -4.56
CA ASP A 157 -10.51 6.56 -4.87
C ASP A 157 -10.43 7.85 -4.02
N PRO A 158 -10.31 9.04 -4.58
CA PRO A 158 -10.25 9.32 -6.04
C PRO A 158 -8.84 9.14 -6.61
N GLY A 159 -8.70 8.27 -7.60
CA GLY A 159 -7.55 8.20 -8.50
C GLY A 159 -6.20 7.90 -7.85
N GLN A 160 -5.13 8.42 -8.45
CA GLN A 160 -3.76 8.13 -8.03
C GLN A 160 -3.38 8.83 -6.72
N PRO A 161 -2.60 8.16 -5.85
CA PRO A 161 -1.99 8.80 -4.67
C PRO A 161 -1.12 10.00 -5.04
N ASN A 162 -1.16 11.05 -4.23
CA ASN A 162 -0.28 12.21 -4.40
C ASN A 162 1.16 11.84 -3.99
N GLY A 163 2.13 12.21 -4.81
CA GLY A 163 3.56 11.93 -4.56
C GLY A 163 3.98 10.51 -4.90
N ILE A 164 3.09 9.69 -5.48
CA ILE A 164 3.40 8.34 -5.97
C ILE A 164 2.90 8.24 -7.41
N THR A 165 3.78 7.96 -8.35
CA THR A 165 3.37 7.66 -9.72
C THR A 165 3.05 6.19 -9.85
N LEU A 166 1.81 5.87 -10.20
CA LEU A 166 1.38 4.50 -10.49
C LEU A 166 1.49 4.23 -11.99
N TYR A 167 2.08 3.10 -12.32
CA TYR A 167 2.17 2.58 -13.67
C TYR A 167 1.28 1.35 -13.82
N THR A 168 0.69 1.19 -15.01
CA THR A 168 -0.15 0.04 -15.35
C THR A 168 0.61 -0.92 -16.24
N VAL A 169 0.61 -2.20 -15.89
CA VAL A 169 1.07 -3.29 -16.76
C VAL A 169 -0.16 -4.03 -17.25
N THR A 170 -0.43 -3.93 -18.55
CA THR A 170 -1.53 -4.62 -19.23
C THR A 170 -0.99 -5.86 -19.93
N PHE A 171 -1.75 -6.95 -19.92
CA PHE A 171 -1.34 -8.21 -20.56
C PHE A 171 -2.28 -8.54 -21.71
N ASN A 172 -1.74 -8.60 -22.92
CA ASN A 172 -2.40 -9.19 -24.09
C ASN A 172 -2.01 -10.65 -24.19
N SER A 173 -2.90 -11.55 -23.81
CA SER A 173 -2.62 -12.99 -23.80
C SER A 173 -2.57 -13.63 -25.19
N ASN A 174 -2.86 -12.91 -26.28
CA ASN A 174 -2.81 -13.39 -27.67
C ASN A 174 -3.56 -14.72 -27.86
N GLY A 175 -4.78 -14.79 -27.31
CA GLY A 175 -5.65 -15.96 -27.37
C GLY A 175 -5.34 -17.03 -26.32
N GLY A 176 -4.53 -16.72 -25.33
CA GLY A 176 -4.45 -17.48 -24.08
C GLY A 176 -5.54 -17.07 -23.08
N SER A 177 -5.51 -17.67 -21.90
CA SER A 177 -6.39 -17.28 -20.79
C SER A 177 -6.17 -15.83 -20.38
N ASP A 178 -7.23 -15.15 -19.96
CA ASP A 178 -7.15 -13.73 -19.51
C ASP A 178 -6.22 -13.58 -18.32
N VAL A 179 -5.47 -12.49 -18.36
CA VAL A 179 -4.55 -12.08 -17.29
C VAL A 179 -4.95 -10.69 -16.81
N PRO A 180 -5.25 -10.51 -15.52
CA PRO A 180 -5.58 -9.21 -14.99
C PRO A 180 -4.38 -8.26 -15.06
N GLY A 181 -4.65 -6.98 -15.34
CA GLY A 181 -3.64 -5.93 -15.30
C GLY A 181 -3.07 -5.75 -13.90
N GLN A 182 -1.90 -5.18 -13.81
CA GLN A 182 -1.21 -4.90 -12.55
C GLN A 182 -0.91 -3.41 -12.45
N ILE A 183 -0.99 -2.86 -11.23
CA ILE A 183 -0.50 -1.50 -10.91
C ILE A 183 0.80 -1.61 -10.14
N ARG A 184 1.75 -0.72 -10.43
CA ARG A 184 3.07 -0.72 -9.81
C ARG A 184 3.57 0.70 -9.53
N ALA A 185 4.25 0.86 -8.40
CA ALA A 185 5.15 1.98 -8.14
C ALA A 185 6.38 1.44 -7.42
N ASN A 186 7.57 1.76 -7.89
CA ASN A 186 8.85 1.32 -7.33
C ASN A 186 8.94 -0.21 -7.10
N ALA A 187 8.21 -0.98 -7.89
CA ALA A 187 8.12 -2.43 -7.78
C ALA A 187 8.13 -3.09 -9.16
N ALA A 188 8.67 -4.29 -9.24
CA ALA A 188 8.63 -5.10 -10.44
C ALA A 188 7.23 -5.68 -10.69
N ALA A 189 6.88 -5.92 -11.96
CA ALA A 189 5.69 -6.66 -12.28
C ALA A 189 5.85 -8.14 -11.89
N THR A 190 4.75 -8.77 -11.48
CA THR A 190 4.72 -10.21 -11.26
C THR A 190 4.48 -10.91 -12.59
N LYS A 191 5.35 -11.84 -12.95
CA LYS A 191 5.17 -12.64 -14.18
C LYS A 191 3.91 -13.50 -14.05
N PRO A 192 2.87 -13.26 -14.89
CA PRO A 192 1.67 -14.06 -14.82
C PRO A 192 1.82 -15.37 -15.59
N ASP A 193 1.04 -16.38 -15.18
CA ASP A 193 0.78 -17.55 -15.98
C ASP A 193 -0.41 -17.28 -16.92
N SER A 194 -0.37 -17.84 -18.12
CA SER A 194 -1.48 -17.88 -19.07
C SER A 194 -1.44 -19.20 -19.83
N ARG A 195 -2.58 -19.71 -20.27
CA ARG A 195 -2.71 -21.03 -20.89
C ARG A 195 -3.44 -20.93 -22.22
N LYS A 196 -2.93 -21.64 -23.23
CA LYS A 196 -3.53 -21.75 -24.55
C LYS A 196 -3.46 -23.20 -25.02
N ALA A 197 -4.62 -23.78 -25.35
CA ALA A 197 -4.72 -25.19 -25.74
C ALA A 197 -3.84 -25.51 -26.94
N GLY A 198 -2.95 -26.51 -26.81
CA GLY A 198 -2.01 -26.93 -27.85
C GLY A 198 -0.78 -26.02 -27.99
N TYR A 199 -0.54 -25.12 -27.06
CA TYR A 199 0.61 -24.19 -27.09
C TYR A 199 1.33 -24.12 -25.75
N THR A 200 2.59 -23.74 -25.79
CA THR A 200 3.42 -23.41 -24.62
C THR A 200 3.72 -21.91 -24.60
N LEU A 201 3.57 -21.25 -23.45
CA LEU A 201 3.93 -19.85 -23.28
C LEU A 201 5.47 -19.73 -23.29
N VAL A 202 6.00 -19.04 -24.29
CA VAL A 202 7.44 -18.74 -24.41
C VAL A 202 7.82 -17.61 -23.46
N GLY A 203 6.99 -16.56 -23.40
CA GLY A 203 7.24 -15.42 -22.55
C GLY A 203 6.35 -14.23 -22.87
N TRP A 204 6.64 -13.12 -22.21
CA TRP A 204 5.98 -11.85 -22.38
C TRP A 204 6.92 -10.83 -22.97
N TYR A 205 6.46 -10.07 -23.97
CA TYR A 205 7.25 -9.17 -24.79
C TYR A 205 6.64 -7.77 -24.76
N THR A 206 7.47 -6.73 -24.95
CA THR A 206 7.02 -5.33 -24.94
C THR A 206 6.42 -4.88 -26.27
N ASP A 207 6.51 -5.72 -27.30
CA ASP A 207 6.04 -5.42 -28.67
C ASP A 207 5.39 -6.66 -29.32
N GLU A 208 4.48 -6.42 -30.28
CA GLU A 208 3.76 -7.47 -31.01
C GLU A 208 4.64 -8.30 -31.96
N ALA A 209 5.82 -7.78 -32.32
CA ALA A 209 6.79 -8.48 -33.15
C ALA A 209 7.69 -9.43 -32.32
N TYR A 210 7.53 -9.41 -30.99
CA TYR A 210 8.29 -10.23 -30.03
C TYR A 210 9.81 -10.03 -30.12
N THR A 211 10.25 -8.77 -30.32
CA THR A 211 11.67 -8.44 -30.44
C THR A 211 12.35 -8.23 -29.10
N ALA A 212 11.60 -7.73 -28.10
CA ALA A 212 12.11 -7.40 -26.77
C ALA A 212 11.35 -8.15 -25.67
N ALA A 213 11.98 -9.17 -25.08
CA ALA A 213 11.43 -9.88 -23.94
C ALA A 213 11.39 -8.95 -22.69
N TYR A 214 10.28 -9.00 -21.95
CA TYR A 214 10.13 -8.19 -20.76
C TYR A 214 10.90 -8.78 -19.57
N ASP A 215 11.63 -7.91 -18.85
CA ASP A 215 12.41 -8.28 -17.67
C ASP A 215 11.60 -8.04 -16.39
N PHE A 216 11.02 -9.10 -15.85
CA PHE A 216 10.22 -9.06 -14.61
C PHE A 216 11.05 -8.87 -13.34
N THR A 217 12.35 -8.69 -13.42
CA THR A 217 13.20 -8.43 -12.25
C THR A 217 13.36 -6.94 -11.96
N LYS A 218 13.02 -6.08 -12.92
CA LYS A 218 13.19 -4.63 -12.82
C LYS A 218 11.91 -3.94 -12.37
N PRO A 219 12.00 -2.85 -11.59
CA PRO A 219 10.86 -2.00 -11.29
C PRO A 219 10.22 -1.44 -12.56
N VAL A 220 8.90 -1.35 -12.56
CA VAL A 220 8.13 -0.70 -13.64
C VAL A 220 8.32 0.81 -13.53
N THR A 221 8.82 1.43 -14.59
CA THR A 221 9.08 2.87 -14.68
C THR A 221 8.14 3.61 -15.63
N ASP A 222 7.37 2.85 -16.43
CA ASP A 222 6.39 3.36 -17.40
C ASP A 222 5.24 2.38 -17.53
N SER A 223 4.05 2.88 -17.89
CA SER A 223 2.92 2.00 -18.23
C SER A 223 3.23 1.24 -19.52
N VAL A 224 2.97 -0.07 -19.53
CA VAL A 224 3.33 -0.95 -20.62
C VAL A 224 2.26 -2.00 -20.91
N THR A 225 2.08 -2.34 -22.18
CA THR A 225 1.33 -3.52 -22.61
C THR A 225 2.31 -4.64 -22.97
N LEU A 226 2.11 -5.81 -22.38
CA LEU A 226 2.92 -7.00 -22.63
C LEU A 226 2.14 -8.02 -23.45
N TYR A 227 2.79 -8.60 -24.43
CA TYR A 227 2.21 -9.54 -25.41
C TYR A 227 2.75 -10.95 -25.17
N ALA A 228 1.85 -11.91 -25.01
CA ALA A 228 2.20 -13.32 -24.87
C ALA A 228 2.68 -13.88 -26.20
N LYS A 229 3.86 -14.50 -26.21
CA LYS A 229 4.37 -15.31 -27.32
C LYS A 229 4.09 -16.78 -27.06
N TRP A 230 3.52 -17.46 -28.05
CA TRP A 230 3.17 -18.85 -27.99
C TRP A 230 3.92 -19.67 -29.02
N GLU A 231 4.32 -20.89 -28.67
CA GLU A 231 4.85 -21.91 -29.58
C GLU A 231 3.95 -23.14 -29.51
N ALA A 232 3.76 -23.83 -30.63
CA ALA A 232 2.98 -25.06 -30.66
C ALA A 232 3.60 -26.10 -29.71
N ALA A 233 2.79 -26.72 -28.86
CA ALA A 233 3.26 -27.77 -27.97
C ALA A 233 3.70 -29.01 -28.80
N PRO A 234 4.79 -29.72 -28.40
CA PRO A 234 5.19 -30.96 -29.05
C PRO A 234 4.05 -31.98 -29.08
N ARG A 235 3.79 -32.55 -30.23
CA ARG A 235 2.85 -33.70 -30.35
C ARG A 235 3.67 -34.97 -30.21
N TYR A 236 3.42 -35.71 -29.14
CA TYR A 236 3.92 -37.08 -29.04
C TYR A 236 2.90 -37.99 -29.68
N TYR A 237 3.33 -38.74 -30.69
CA TYR A 237 2.57 -39.77 -31.39
C TYR A 237 2.85 -41.14 -30.78
#